data_ff22dc5a46b400eb42aed6d75edc63ca
#
_entry.id   ff22dc5a46b400eb42aed6d75edc63ca
#
_cell.length_a   1.000
_cell.length_b   1.000
_cell.length_c   1.000
_cell.angle_alpha   90.00
_cell.angle_beta   90.00
_cell.angle_gamma   90.00
#
_symmetry.space_group_name_H-M   'P 1'
#
loop_
_entity.id
_entity.type
_entity.pdbx_description
1 polymer ?
#
loop_
_entity_poly.entity_id
_entity_poly.type
_entity_poly.pdbx_seq_one_letter_code
_entity_poly.pdbx_strand_id
1 'polypeptide(L)'
;NVDGTETSLAGIRGVLDVFENMNLNMIFLEGYYAGYTHSVSQYVPQNPYTKAYDYSGTEADEQYGNDYFKAFVTEAKKRGFEVHVSITVYYMSRTDRWVDEPDRLATVHPEWVNVSNEGYTATSDGHQAIFADPANDAYHDMLVNYVTELFTLYPEVDGINLDYIRYPDKSSAGREFGYTMTSVQKFLDTYGYTFRGDDNPDEAQLRADFDKFISSDATIDAQWDNFRRSLVTQMVVDLRDAMRAVKPGGLVSIATGPSPDESKNNLYQDWGQWVRSGIIDLCT
;
A
#
# COMPACT_ATOMS: atom_id res chain seq x y z
N ASN A 1 14.91 -0.12 9.63
CA ASN A 1 15.47 0.06 10.97
C ASN A 1 16.13 1.44 11.07
N VAL A 2 15.75 2.24 12.05
CA VAL A 2 16.10 3.68 12.14
C VAL A 2 17.53 3.91 12.66
N ASP A 3 18.19 2.87 13.15
CA ASP A 3 19.50 2.94 13.79
C ASP A 3 20.68 2.61 12.85
N GLY A 4 20.41 2.39 11.56
CA GLY A 4 21.46 2.21 10.55
C GLY A 4 22.27 0.93 10.70
N THR A 5 21.72 -0.09 11.37
CA THR A 5 22.41 -1.38 11.55
C THR A 5 22.67 -2.08 10.21
N GLU A 6 21.74 -1.92 9.23
CA GLU A 6 21.85 -2.54 7.91
C GLU A 6 22.66 -1.72 6.89
N THR A 7 23.32 -0.65 7.29
CA THR A 7 24.13 0.20 6.38
C THR A 7 25.37 -0.50 5.82
N SER A 8 25.66 -1.72 6.28
CA SER A 8 26.79 -2.53 5.82
C SER A 8 26.37 -4.00 5.70
N LEU A 9 27.11 -4.77 4.90
CA LEU A 9 26.93 -6.20 4.79
C LEU A 9 27.10 -6.92 6.14
N ALA A 10 28.03 -6.46 6.97
CA ALA A 10 28.23 -6.98 8.33
C ALA A 10 27.00 -6.71 9.21
N GLY A 11 26.39 -5.54 9.09
CA GLY A 11 25.15 -5.19 9.79
C GLY A 11 23.97 -6.05 9.35
N ILE A 12 23.77 -6.25 8.03
CA ILE A 12 22.74 -7.15 7.48
C ILE A 12 22.94 -8.56 8.05
N ARG A 13 24.16 -9.10 8.00
CA ARG A 13 24.49 -10.42 8.54
C ARG A 13 24.20 -10.51 10.03
N GLY A 14 24.55 -9.47 10.80
CA GLY A 14 24.28 -9.41 12.23
C GLY A 14 22.80 -9.44 12.59
N VAL A 15 21.96 -8.73 11.83
CA VAL A 15 20.49 -8.79 12.00
C VAL A 15 19.97 -10.20 11.70
N LEU A 16 20.44 -10.81 10.63
CA LEU A 16 20.03 -12.17 10.25
C LEU A 16 20.51 -13.22 11.27
N ASP A 17 21.70 -13.05 11.86
CA ASP A 17 22.19 -13.91 12.96
C ASP A 17 21.25 -13.86 14.17
N VAL A 18 20.71 -12.68 14.50
CA VAL A 18 19.72 -12.54 15.57
C VAL A 18 18.43 -13.32 15.22
N PHE A 19 17.95 -13.22 13.97
CA PHE A 19 16.75 -13.94 13.54
C PHE A 19 16.94 -15.45 13.56
N GLU A 20 18.07 -15.97 13.12
CA GLU A 20 18.44 -17.40 13.24
C GLU A 20 18.46 -17.86 14.69
N ASN A 21 19.09 -17.10 15.58
CA ASN A 21 19.15 -17.41 17.01
C ASN A 21 17.75 -17.42 17.67
N MET A 22 16.80 -16.67 17.13
CA MET A 22 15.40 -16.67 17.56
C MET A 22 14.58 -17.80 16.89
N ASN A 23 15.17 -18.64 16.06
CA ASN A 23 14.52 -19.68 15.26
C ASN A 23 13.40 -19.13 14.35
N LEU A 24 13.55 -17.93 13.83
CA LEU A 24 12.67 -17.41 12.81
C LEU A 24 13.01 -18.08 11.46
N ASN A 25 11.99 -18.30 10.64
CA ASN A 25 12.13 -18.93 9.33
C ASN A 25 11.53 -18.11 8.19
N MET A 26 10.78 -17.04 8.51
CA MET A 26 10.17 -16.13 7.56
C MET A 26 10.46 -14.67 7.94
N ILE A 27 10.67 -13.83 6.94
CA ILE A 27 10.93 -12.41 7.08
C ILE A 27 9.96 -11.64 6.19
N PHE A 28 9.32 -10.61 6.77
CA PHE A 28 8.59 -9.58 6.02
C PHE A 28 9.53 -8.37 5.87
N LEU A 29 10.19 -8.28 4.71
CA LEU A 29 11.11 -7.20 4.41
C LEU A 29 10.33 -6.01 3.85
N GLU A 30 10.50 -4.84 4.45
CA GLU A 30 9.87 -3.62 3.97
C GLU A 30 10.42 -3.24 2.58
N GLY A 31 9.56 -3.30 1.56
CA GLY A 31 9.89 -2.91 0.19
C GLY A 31 9.34 -1.54 -0.17
N TYR A 32 8.07 -1.28 0.15
CA TYR A 32 7.42 0.01 -0.07
C TYR A 32 6.75 0.47 1.21
N TYR A 33 7.12 1.66 1.66
CA TYR A 33 6.54 2.27 2.85
C TYR A 33 6.27 3.76 2.66
N ALA A 34 5.03 4.15 2.87
CA ALA A 34 4.62 5.54 2.96
C ALA A 34 5.14 6.41 1.79
N GLY A 35 5.00 5.93 0.55
CA GLY A 35 5.37 6.68 -0.65
C GLY A 35 6.82 6.58 -1.09
N TYR A 36 7.62 5.69 -0.48
CA TYR A 36 8.99 5.37 -0.88
C TYR A 36 9.22 3.88 -1.00
N THR A 37 10.19 3.49 -1.83
CA THR A 37 10.69 2.11 -1.89
C THR A 37 12.09 1.98 -1.29
N HIS A 38 12.41 0.82 -0.72
CA HIS A 38 13.75 0.44 -0.29
C HIS A 38 14.55 -0.29 -1.38
N SER A 39 13.88 -0.76 -2.42
CA SER A 39 14.50 -1.37 -3.61
C SER A 39 14.88 -0.31 -4.65
N VAL A 40 15.66 -0.70 -5.66
CA VAL A 40 15.79 0.11 -6.86
C VAL A 40 14.48 0.05 -7.64
N SER A 41 14.00 1.21 -8.14
CA SER A 41 12.77 1.29 -8.93
C SER A 41 12.76 2.50 -9.85
N GLN A 42 12.10 2.34 -11.02
CA GLN A 42 11.79 3.44 -11.92
C GLN A 42 10.39 4.02 -11.70
N TYR A 43 9.56 3.36 -10.89
CA TYR A 43 8.16 3.74 -10.66
C TYR A 43 7.95 4.47 -9.33
N VAL A 44 8.77 4.14 -8.33
CA VAL A 44 8.64 4.66 -6.97
C VAL A 44 9.96 5.30 -6.55
N PRO A 45 9.96 6.50 -5.98
CA PRO A 45 11.19 7.12 -5.47
C PRO A 45 11.80 6.27 -4.36
N GLN A 46 13.12 6.09 -4.43
CA GLN A 46 13.84 5.35 -3.40
C GLN A 46 13.91 6.16 -2.11
N ASN A 47 13.73 5.48 -0.99
CA ASN A 47 13.84 6.07 0.34
C ASN A 47 15.19 6.78 0.51
N PRO A 48 15.22 8.06 0.92
CA PRO A 48 16.46 8.84 1.03
C PRO A 48 17.51 8.19 1.93
N TYR A 49 17.10 7.53 3.01
CA TYR A 49 18.02 6.85 3.91
C TYR A 49 18.65 5.62 3.25
N THR A 50 17.85 4.79 2.59
CA THR A 50 18.37 3.60 1.88
C THR A 50 19.25 3.99 0.69
N LYS A 51 18.87 5.04 -0.03
CA LYS A 51 19.66 5.60 -1.14
C LYS A 51 21.02 6.15 -0.68
N ALA A 52 21.12 6.56 0.59
CA ALA A 52 22.35 7.04 1.18
C ALA A 52 23.31 5.91 1.64
N TYR A 53 22.86 4.64 1.63
CA TYR A 53 23.73 3.52 1.90
C TYR A 53 24.75 3.39 0.76
N ASP A 54 26.02 3.46 1.09
CA ASP A 54 27.12 3.38 0.14
C ASP A 54 27.97 2.14 0.42
N TYR A 55 27.83 1.14 -0.42
CA TYR A 55 28.62 -0.08 -0.38
C TYR A 55 29.81 -0.06 -1.34
N SER A 56 30.07 1.07 -2.02
CA SER A 56 31.13 1.21 -3.02
C SER A 56 32.49 0.77 -2.51
N GLY A 57 33.15 -0.10 -3.28
CA GLY A 57 34.47 -0.64 -2.91
C GLY A 57 34.46 -1.62 -1.73
N THR A 58 33.29 -2.10 -1.31
CA THR A 58 33.13 -3.11 -0.27
C THR A 58 32.78 -4.47 -0.87
N GLU A 59 32.84 -5.54 -0.04
CA GLU A 59 32.35 -6.87 -0.41
C GLU A 59 30.87 -6.83 -0.89
N ALA A 60 30.05 -5.95 -0.31
CA ALA A 60 28.66 -5.81 -0.69
C ALA A 60 28.49 -5.24 -2.11
N ASP A 61 29.29 -4.26 -2.51
CA ASP A 61 29.30 -3.71 -3.86
C ASP A 61 29.72 -4.76 -4.90
N GLU A 62 30.80 -5.49 -4.63
CA GLU A 62 31.26 -6.56 -5.51
C GLU A 62 30.21 -7.66 -5.74
N GLN A 63 29.46 -8.02 -4.67
CA GLN A 63 28.47 -9.09 -4.74
C GLN A 63 27.08 -8.63 -5.20
N TYR A 64 26.65 -7.43 -4.83
CA TYR A 64 25.26 -6.97 -4.96
C TYR A 64 25.10 -5.69 -5.76
N GLY A 65 26.19 -5.06 -6.22
CA GLY A 65 26.14 -3.86 -7.04
C GLY A 65 25.59 -2.63 -6.31
N ASN A 66 25.97 -2.45 -5.05
CA ASN A 66 25.52 -1.35 -4.18
C ASN A 66 24.00 -1.29 -3.96
N ASP A 67 23.33 -2.44 -4.02
CA ASP A 67 21.89 -2.59 -3.83
C ASP A 67 21.60 -3.22 -2.45
N TYR A 68 21.15 -2.40 -1.51
CA TYR A 68 20.77 -2.82 -0.15
C TYR A 68 19.74 -3.94 -0.17
N PHE A 69 18.67 -3.76 -0.97
CA PHE A 69 17.56 -4.69 -0.98
C PHE A 69 18.00 -6.07 -1.50
N LYS A 70 18.77 -6.08 -2.58
CA LYS A 70 19.37 -7.29 -3.12
C LYS A 70 20.31 -7.96 -2.11
N ALA A 71 21.15 -7.19 -1.43
CA ALA A 71 22.06 -7.71 -0.41
C ALA A 71 21.28 -8.39 0.72
N PHE A 72 20.23 -7.75 1.24
CA PHE A 72 19.42 -8.30 2.32
C PHE A 72 18.70 -9.58 1.90
N VAL A 73 17.99 -9.55 0.77
CA VAL A 73 17.27 -10.72 0.23
C VAL A 73 18.22 -11.89 0.03
N THR A 74 19.34 -11.68 -0.68
CA THR A 74 20.28 -12.76 -0.97
C THR A 74 20.94 -13.34 0.29
N GLU A 75 21.33 -12.51 1.25
CA GLU A 75 21.90 -12.99 2.53
C GLU A 75 20.86 -13.76 3.37
N ALA A 76 19.61 -13.32 3.37
CA ALA A 76 18.52 -14.05 4.03
C ALA A 76 18.25 -15.41 3.35
N LYS A 77 18.22 -15.44 2.02
CA LYS A 77 18.03 -16.70 1.25
C LYS A 77 19.17 -17.69 1.46
N LYS A 78 20.43 -17.24 1.57
CA LYS A 78 21.58 -18.11 1.88
C LYS A 78 21.42 -18.85 3.22
N ARG A 79 20.65 -18.28 4.15
CA ARG A 79 20.37 -18.86 5.47
C ARG A 79 19.06 -19.66 5.52
N GLY A 80 18.35 -19.77 4.39
CA GLY A 80 17.13 -20.55 4.28
C GLY A 80 15.87 -19.83 4.75
N PHE A 81 15.91 -18.50 4.97
CA PHE A 81 14.71 -17.73 5.26
C PHE A 81 13.76 -17.70 4.06
N GLU A 82 12.47 -17.79 4.35
CA GLU A 82 11.42 -17.36 3.43
C GLU A 82 11.29 -15.84 3.54
N VAL A 83 11.36 -15.13 2.39
CA VAL A 83 11.37 -13.66 2.34
C VAL A 83 10.16 -13.16 1.59
N HIS A 84 9.26 -12.46 2.27
CA HIS A 84 8.14 -11.74 1.69
C HIS A 84 8.41 -10.23 1.71
N VAL A 85 8.08 -9.56 0.61
CA VAL A 85 8.18 -8.10 0.55
C VAL A 85 6.91 -7.48 1.09
N SER A 86 7.03 -6.66 2.13
CA SER A 86 5.91 -5.90 2.68
C SER A 86 5.76 -4.57 1.96
N ILE A 87 4.55 -4.25 1.53
CA ILE A 87 4.19 -2.98 0.92
C ILE A 87 2.97 -2.37 1.61
N THR A 88 3.04 -1.09 1.97
CA THR A 88 1.91 -0.33 2.56
C THR A 88 1.04 0.24 1.44
N VAL A 89 0.13 -0.58 0.89
CA VAL A 89 -0.53 -0.35 -0.40
C VAL A 89 -1.14 1.03 -0.55
N TYR A 90 -1.98 1.49 0.37
CA TYR A 90 -2.62 2.81 0.25
C TYR A 90 -2.06 3.86 1.21
N TYR A 91 -1.18 3.50 2.12
CA TYR A 91 -0.59 4.45 3.06
C TYR A 91 0.54 5.23 2.40
N MET A 92 0.35 6.52 2.15
CA MET A 92 1.29 7.35 1.38
C MET A 92 2.15 8.26 2.25
N SER A 93 1.65 8.76 3.37
CA SER A 93 2.35 9.75 4.19
C SER A 93 1.66 10.00 5.52
N ARG A 94 2.22 10.94 6.30
CA ARG A 94 1.64 11.51 7.53
C ARG A 94 1.91 13.01 7.58
N THR A 95 0.96 13.79 8.06
CA THR A 95 1.13 15.24 8.18
C THR A 95 2.00 15.67 9.35
N ASP A 96 2.18 14.81 10.35
CA ASP A 96 2.97 15.12 11.55
C ASP A 96 4.48 14.83 11.41
N ARG A 97 4.93 14.17 10.33
CA ARG A 97 6.34 13.72 10.19
C ARG A 97 6.99 14.01 8.85
N TRP A 98 6.29 13.88 7.74
CA TRP A 98 6.91 13.81 6.40
C TRP A 98 6.36 14.87 5.44
N VAL A 99 5.90 15.99 5.99
CA VAL A 99 5.26 17.09 5.23
C VAL A 99 6.22 17.75 4.24
N ASP A 100 7.52 17.78 4.59
CA ASP A 100 8.53 18.55 3.86
C ASP A 100 9.43 17.65 2.97
N GLU A 101 9.09 16.40 2.74
CA GLU A 101 9.86 15.52 1.86
C GLU A 101 9.42 15.68 0.40
N PRO A 102 10.22 16.38 -0.44
CA PRO A 102 9.78 16.84 -1.75
C PRO A 102 9.53 15.72 -2.75
N ASP A 103 10.21 14.59 -2.60
CA ASP A 103 10.15 13.46 -3.53
C ASP A 103 9.12 12.39 -3.13
N ARG A 104 8.45 12.55 -1.99
CA ARG A 104 7.44 11.58 -1.54
C ARG A 104 6.23 11.58 -2.47
N LEU A 105 5.68 10.41 -2.79
CA LEU A 105 4.56 10.28 -3.74
C LEU A 105 3.37 11.18 -3.39
N ALA A 106 3.00 11.31 -2.11
CA ALA A 106 1.92 12.20 -1.70
C ALA A 106 2.21 13.69 -1.96
N THR A 107 3.50 14.08 -2.04
CA THR A 107 3.93 15.45 -2.33
C THR A 107 3.97 15.70 -3.84
N VAL A 108 4.52 14.77 -4.60
CA VAL A 108 4.66 14.93 -6.07
C VAL A 108 3.37 14.62 -6.82
N HIS A 109 2.47 13.84 -6.21
CA HIS A 109 1.17 13.44 -6.77
C HIS A 109 0.03 13.71 -5.79
N PRO A 110 -0.25 14.98 -5.45
CA PRO A 110 -1.37 15.32 -4.56
C PRO A 110 -2.73 14.89 -5.12
N GLU A 111 -2.86 14.76 -6.44
CA GLU A 111 -4.05 14.26 -7.13
C GLU A 111 -4.32 12.76 -6.90
N TRP A 112 -3.38 12.02 -6.34
CA TRP A 112 -3.56 10.61 -5.96
C TRP A 112 -4.12 10.45 -4.54
N VAL A 113 -4.12 11.54 -3.76
CA VAL A 113 -4.50 11.50 -2.36
C VAL A 113 -6.00 11.36 -2.20
N ASN A 114 -6.40 10.46 -1.31
CA ASN A 114 -7.79 10.25 -0.93
C ASN A 114 -8.35 11.43 -0.14
N VAL A 115 -9.62 11.71 -0.32
CA VAL A 115 -10.30 12.86 0.31
C VAL A 115 -11.52 12.37 1.08
N SER A 116 -11.75 12.96 2.26
CA SER A 116 -12.94 12.68 3.06
C SER A 116 -14.17 13.41 2.54
N ASN A 117 -15.35 13.02 3.04
CA ASN A 117 -16.61 13.73 2.78
C ASN A 117 -16.58 15.22 3.20
N GLU A 118 -15.74 15.57 4.16
CA GLU A 118 -15.53 16.95 4.61
C GLU A 118 -14.40 17.69 3.86
N GLY A 119 -13.71 17.04 2.91
CA GLY A 119 -12.64 17.61 2.11
C GLY A 119 -11.24 17.52 2.73
N TYR A 120 -11.06 16.75 3.79
CA TYR A 120 -9.73 16.54 4.39
C TYR A 120 -8.97 15.41 3.70
N THR A 121 -7.65 15.58 3.58
CA THR A 121 -6.74 14.60 2.99
C THR A 121 -6.05 13.71 4.02
N ALA A 122 -6.17 14.05 5.31
CA ALA A 122 -5.57 13.28 6.39
C ALA A 122 -6.62 12.82 7.41
N THR A 123 -6.37 11.67 8.05
CA THR A 123 -7.20 11.19 9.16
C THR A 123 -7.13 12.15 10.36
N SER A 124 -8.17 12.14 11.21
CA SER A 124 -8.20 13.01 12.40
C SER A 124 -7.66 12.33 13.66
N ASP A 125 -7.26 11.06 13.56
CA ASP A 125 -6.60 10.33 14.63
C ASP A 125 -5.20 10.89 14.94
N GLY A 126 -4.57 10.40 16.00
CA GLY A 126 -3.23 10.84 16.41
C GLY A 126 -2.12 10.54 15.39
N HIS A 127 -2.43 9.83 14.31
CA HIS A 127 -1.48 9.52 13.25
C HIS A 127 -1.55 10.48 12.06
N GLN A 128 -2.67 11.16 11.85
CA GLN A 128 -2.88 12.08 10.72
C GLN A 128 -2.39 11.51 9.38
N ALA A 129 -2.78 10.26 9.13
CA ALA A 129 -2.33 9.48 7.99
C ALA A 129 -2.95 9.97 6.68
N ILE A 130 -2.14 9.99 5.62
CA ILE A 130 -2.54 10.30 4.25
C ILE A 130 -2.57 9.00 3.46
N PHE A 131 -3.70 8.74 2.80
CA PHE A 131 -3.91 7.55 1.99
C PHE A 131 -4.07 7.90 0.51
N ALA A 132 -3.68 6.99 -0.37
CA ALA A 132 -4.03 7.06 -1.78
C ALA A 132 -5.53 6.78 -1.97
N ASP A 133 -6.09 7.35 -3.03
CA ASP A 133 -7.44 7.02 -3.48
C ASP A 133 -7.45 5.69 -4.24
N PRO A 134 -8.14 4.65 -3.74
CA PRO A 134 -8.25 3.37 -4.44
C PRO A 134 -8.91 3.46 -5.83
N ALA A 135 -9.62 4.54 -6.13
CA ALA A 135 -10.21 4.78 -7.44
C ALA A 135 -9.23 5.45 -8.44
N ASN A 136 -8.03 5.84 -8.03
CA ASN A 136 -7.08 6.51 -8.91
C ASN A 136 -6.32 5.50 -9.76
N ASP A 137 -6.59 5.49 -11.09
CA ASP A 137 -5.98 4.53 -12.03
C ASP A 137 -4.46 4.71 -12.14
N ALA A 138 -3.96 5.96 -12.11
CA ALA A 138 -2.52 6.20 -12.24
C ALA A 138 -1.74 5.67 -11.03
N TYR A 139 -2.30 5.82 -9.82
CA TYR A 139 -1.73 5.20 -8.62
C TYR A 139 -1.77 3.68 -8.68
N HIS A 140 -2.92 3.13 -9.11
CA HIS A 140 -3.10 1.70 -9.29
C HIS A 140 -2.05 1.11 -10.27
N ASP A 141 -1.95 1.70 -11.46
CA ASP A 141 -1.02 1.26 -12.50
C ASP A 141 0.46 1.37 -12.04
N MET A 142 0.78 2.43 -11.31
CA MET A 142 2.12 2.60 -10.72
C MET A 142 2.47 1.44 -9.79
N LEU A 143 1.58 1.04 -8.87
CA LEU A 143 1.84 -0.07 -7.95
C LEU A 143 1.92 -1.43 -8.66
N VAL A 144 1.07 -1.70 -9.64
CA VAL A 144 1.10 -2.92 -10.46
C VAL A 144 2.44 -3.03 -11.20
N ASN A 145 2.89 -1.92 -11.81
CA ASN A 145 4.18 -1.87 -12.48
C ASN A 145 5.35 -2.02 -11.51
N TYR A 146 5.29 -1.38 -10.34
CA TYR A 146 6.30 -1.52 -9.29
C TYR A 146 6.42 -2.97 -8.80
N VAL A 147 5.31 -3.66 -8.54
CA VAL A 147 5.34 -5.08 -8.12
C VAL A 147 5.93 -5.96 -9.22
N THR A 148 5.56 -5.73 -10.47
CA THR A 148 6.16 -6.45 -11.62
C THR A 148 7.67 -6.25 -11.69
N GLU A 149 8.13 -5.00 -11.55
CA GLU A 149 9.55 -4.65 -11.54
C GLU A 149 10.28 -5.31 -10.37
N LEU A 150 9.72 -5.22 -9.16
CA LEU A 150 10.31 -5.77 -7.95
C LEU A 150 10.59 -7.28 -8.08
N PHE A 151 9.59 -8.06 -8.50
CA PHE A 151 9.77 -9.51 -8.66
C PHE A 151 10.65 -9.88 -9.87
N THR A 152 10.78 -8.99 -10.86
CA THR A 152 11.72 -9.15 -11.97
C THR A 152 13.16 -8.92 -11.52
N LEU A 153 13.41 -7.88 -10.72
CA LEU A 153 14.74 -7.53 -10.22
C LEU A 153 15.21 -8.46 -9.09
N TYR A 154 14.28 -8.94 -8.27
CA TYR A 154 14.57 -9.76 -7.08
C TYR A 154 13.81 -11.10 -7.11
N PRO A 155 14.15 -12.01 -8.05
CA PRO A 155 13.41 -13.27 -8.23
C PRO A 155 13.55 -14.25 -7.06
N GLU A 156 14.46 -14.00 -6.14
CA GLU A 156 14.66 -14.81 -4.91
C GLU A 156 13.59 -14.54 -3.84
N VAL A 157 12.86 -13.42 -3.93
CA VAL A 157 11.73 -13.11 -3.03
C VAL A 157 10.62 -14.15 -3.21
N ASP A 158 10.08 -14.67 -2.10
CA ASP A 158 9.11 -15.78 -2.12
C ASP A 158 7.66 -15.31 -2.24
N GLY A 159 7.34 -14.10 -1.80
CA GLY A 159 5.98 -13.60 -1.81
C GLY A 159 5.87 -12.11 -1.48
N ILE A 160 4.62 -11.64 -1.47
CA ILE A 160 4.27 -10.26 -1.14
C ILE A 160 3.36 -10.23 0.09
N ASN A 161 3.57 -9.25 0.97
CA ASN A 161 2.69 -8.91 2.07
C ASN A 161 2.04 -7.56 1.80
N LEU A 162 0.71 -7.52 1.74
CA LEU A 162 -0.07 -6.31 1.48
C LEU A 162 -0.54 -5.71 2.81
N ASP A 163 0.18 -4.73 3.30
CA ASP A 163 -0.22 -3.94 4.45
C ASP A 163 -0.98 -2.68 4.00
N TYR A 164 -1.81 -2.11 4.86
CA TYR A 164 -2.65 -0.96 4.53
C TYR A 164 -3.44 -1.13 3.22
N ILE A 165 -3.79 -2.35 2.84
CA ILE A 165 -4.67 -2.68 1.71
C ILE A 165 -6.13 -2.44 2.13
N ARG A 166 -6.47 -1.19 2.36
CA ARG A 166 -7.72 -0.75 2.96
C ARG A 166 -7.90 0.77 2.89
N TYR A 167 -9.13 1.22 3.09
CA TYR A 167 -9.39 2.62 3.43
C TYR A 167 -8.95 2.95 4.87
N PRO A 168 -8.85 4.24 5.23
CA PRO A 168 -8.81 4.65 6.63
C PRO A 168 -9.98 4.05 7.41
N ASP A 169 -9.72 3.63 8.66
CA ASP A 169 -10.74 3.01 9.50
C ASP A 169 -11.83 4.03 9.86
N LYS A 170 -13.08 3.75 9.46
CA LYS A 170 -14.24 4.60 9.74
C LYS A 170 -14.40 4.93 11.23
N SER A 171 -14.06 4.00 12.12
CA SER A 171 -14.24 4.14 13.56
C SER A 171 -13.19 5.04 14.21
N SER A 172 -11.97 5.07 13.68
CA SER A 172 -10.84 5.80 14.26
C SER A 172 -10.40 7.02 13.45
N ALA A 173 -10.65 7.02 12.13
CA ALA A 173 -10.27 8.14 11.26
C ALA A 173 -11.08 9.42 11.53
N GLY A 174 -12.23 9.31 12.20
CA GLY A 174 -13.13 10.41 12.50
C GLY A 174 -13.83 11.03 11.29
N ARG A 175 -13.63 10.45 10.08
CA ARG A 175 -14.14 10.91 8.79
C ARG A 175 -14.33 9.74 7.85
N GLU A 176 -15.26 9.86 6.91
CA GLU A 176 -15.40 8.92 5.80
C GLU A 176 -14.56 9.35 4.60
N PHE A 177 -13.80 8.41 4.02
CA PHE A 177 -12.93 8.62 2.88
C PHE A 177 -13.47 7.96 1.60
N GLY A 178 -12.94 8.39 0.45
CA GLY A 178 -13.35 7.95 -0.88
C GLY A 178 -14.13 9.02 -1.66
N TYR A 179 -14.10 10.26 -1.22
CA TYR A 179 -14.88 11.36 -1.79
C TYR A 179 -14.07 12.26 -2.74
N THR A 180 -13.06 11.72 -3.41
CA THR A 180 -12.44 12.41 -4.55
C THR A 180 -13.44 12.48 -5.72
N MET A 181 -13.28 13.46 -6.59
CA MET A 181 -14.14 13.55 -7.78
C MET A 181 -13.98 12.34 -8.70
N THR A 182 -12.80 11.72 -8.72
CA THR A 182 -12.55 10.46 -9.44
C THR A 182 -13.38 9.31 -8.87
N SER A 183 -13.39 9.13 -7.55
CA SER A 183 -14.21 8.11 -6.88
C SER A 183 -15.70 8.33 -7.11
N VAL A 184 -16.15 9.57 -6.95
CA VAL A 184 -17.58 9.95 -7.17
C VAL A 184 -17.98 9.64 -8.61
N GLN A 185 -17.23 10.08 -9.61
CA GLN A 185 -17.59 9.86 -11.01
C GLN A 185 -17.59 8.37 -11.37
N LYS A 186 -16.58 7.61 -10.94
CA LYS A 186 -16.54 6.16 -11.19
C LYS A 186 -17.72 5.41 -10.55
N PHE A 187 -18.13 5.82 -9.36
CA PHE A 187 -19.33 5.26 -8.73
C PHE A 187 -20.58 5.53 -9.55
N LEU A 188 -20.80 6.80 -9.94
CA LEU A 188 -21.97 7.20 -10.74
C LEU A 188 -22.02 6.43 -12.06
N ASP A 189 -20.88 6.31 -12.75
CA ASP A 189 -20.78 5.57 -14.01
C ASP A 189 -21.03 4.07 -13.80
N THR A 190 -20.52 3.47 -12.72
CA THR A 190 -20.67 2.04 -12.42
C THR A 190 -22.14 1.65 -12.20
N TYR A 191 -22.90 2.49 -11.50
CA TYR A 191 -24.29 2.20 -11.16
C TYR A 191 -25.32 2.91 -12.04
N GLY A 192 -24.87 3.71 -13.01
CA GLY A 192 -25.73 4.43 -13.93
C GLY A 192 -26.51 5.57 -13.29
N TYR A 193 -25.97 6.17 -12.22
CA TYR A 193 -26.58 7.31 -11.58
C TYR A 193 -26.27 8.61 -12.30
N THR A 194 -27.27 9.49 -12.38
CA THR A 194 -27.06 10.89 -12.74
C THR A 194 -27.17 11.74 -11.48
N PHE A 195 -26.05 12.29 -11.06
CA PHE A 195 -25.98 13.21 -9.95
C PHE A 195 -25.83 14.64 -10.49
N ARG A 196 -26.70 15.53 -10.08
CA ARG A 196 -26.59 16.97 -10.34
C ARG A 196 -26.39 17.68 -9.02
N GLY A 197 -25.19 18.22 -8.83
CA GLY A 197 -24.97 19.30 -7.88
C GLY A 197 -25.60 20.61 -8.39
N ASP A 198 -25.45 21.69 -7.62
CA ASP A 198 -25.85 23.04 -8.02
C ASP A 198 -25.23 23.47 -9.36
N ASP A 199 -25.80 24.47 -10.04
CA ASP A 199 -25.42 24.86 -11.42
C ASP A 199 -23.98 25.33 -11.60
N ASN A 200 -23.21 25.58 -10.52
CA ASN A 200 -21.76 25.86 -10.53
C ASN A 200 -21.12 25.59 -9.16
N PRO A 201 -21.14 24.35 -8.65
CA PRO A 201 -20.64 24.04 -7.32
C PRO A 201 -19.09 24.02 -7.31
N ASP A 202 -18.50 24.47 -6.20
CA ASP A 202 -17.12 24.12 -5.89
C ASP A 202 -17.05 22.64 -5.44
N GLU A 203 -15.84 22.09 -5.35
CA GLU A 203 -15.67 20.68 -4.95
C GLU A 203 -16.19 20.37 -3.55
N ALA A 204 -16.16 21.32 -2.62
CA ALA A 204 -16.67 21.13 -1.27
C ALA A 204 -18.19 20.98 -1.28
N GLN A 205 -18.89 21.80 -2.08
CA GLN A 205 -20.33 21.69 -2.26
C GLN A 205 -20.70 20.38 -2.97
N LEU A 206 -19.96 19.99 -4.00
CA LEU A 206 -20.16 18.70 -4.70
C LEU A 206 -20.04 17.51 -3.75
N ARG A 207 -19.02 17.48 -2.89
CA ARG A 207 -18.86 16.44 -1.87
C ARG A 207 -20.03 16.39 -0.90
N ALA A 208 -20.43 17.55 -0.38
CA ALA A 208 -21.54 17.64 0.57
C ALA A 208 -22.87 17.19 -0.04
N ASP A 209 -23.13 17.53 -1.29
CA ASP A 209 -24.35 17.12 -1.98
C ASP A 209 -24.31 15.64 -2.38
N PHE A 210 -23.14 15.11 -2.72
CA PHE A 210 -22.95 13.68 -2.95
C PHE A 210 -23.14 12.87 -1.66
N ASP A 211 -22.64 13.33 -0.53
CA ASP A 211 -22.84 12.71 0.78
C ASP A 211 -24.33 12.63 1.15
N LYS A 212 -25.09 13.70 0.89
CA LYS A 212 -26.55 13.70 1.04
C LYS A 212 -27.22 12.72 0.07
N PHE A 213 -26.76 12.66 -1.18
CA PHE A 213 -27.29 11.74 -2.19
C PHE A 213 -27.09 10.28 -1.75
N ILE A 214 -25.90 9.91 -1.28
CA ILE A 214 -25.63 8.57 -0.73
C ILE A 214 -26.56 8.27 0.46
N SER A 215 -26.65 9.19 1.41
CA SER A 215 -27.43 9.02 2.64
C SER A 215 -28.94 9.05 2.43
N SER A 216 -29.42 9.43 1.25
CA SER A 216 -30.85 9.56 0.94
C SER A 216 -31.58 8.23 0.73
N ASP A 217 -30.84 7.16 0.40
CA ASP A 217 -31.39 5.83 0.11
C ASP A 217 -30.41 4.74 0.58
N ALA A 218 -30.90 3.83 1.41
CA ALA A 218 -30.11 2.73 1.95
C ALA A 218 -29.52 1.79 0.87
N THR A 219 -30.14 1.72 -0.32
CA THR A 219 -29.60 0.95 -1.43
C THR A 219 -28.38 1.64 -2.03
N ILE A 220 -28.44 2.96 -2.18
CA ILE A 220 -27.34 3.77 -2.71
C ILE A 220 -26.14 3.72 -1.73
N ASP A 221 -26.41 3.85 -0.42
CA ASP A 221 -25.39 3.74 0.62
C ASP A 221 -24.69 2.37 0.60
N ALA A 222 -25.48 1.30 0.53
CA ALA A 222 -24.91 -0.05 0.41
C ALA A 222 -24.12 -0.26 -0.90
N GLN A 223 -24.52 0.35 -2.00
CA GLN A 223 -23.78 0.31 -3.27
C GLN A 223 -22.47 1.10 -3.19
N TRP A 224 -22.47 2.25 -2.50
CA TRP A 224 -21.27 3.03 -2.26
C TRP A 224 -20.23 2.25 -1.43
N ASP A 225 -20.67 1.58 -0.38
CA ASP A 225 -19.83 0.68 0.40
C ASP A 225 -19.31 -0.50 -0.43
N ASN A 226 -20.16 -1.10 -1.28
CA ASN A 226 -19.74 -2.20 -2.16
C ASN A 226 -18.74 -1.74 -3.22
N PHE A 227 -18.92 -0.55 -3.77
CA PHE A 227 -18.00 0.06 -4.73
C PHE A 227 -16.60 0.22 -4.10
N ARG A 228 -16.51 0.84 -2.92
CA ARG A 228 -15.22 1.01 -2.22
C ARG A 228 -14.55 -0.35 -1.93
N ARG A 229 -15.31 -1.36 -1.49
CA ARG A 229 -14.79 -2.73 -1.29
C ARG A 229 -14.30 -3.37 -2.59
N SER A 230 -14.98 -3.12 -3.69
CA SER A 230 -14.58 -3.68 -4.99
C SER A 230 -13.24 -3.12 -5.47
N LEU A 231 -12.98 -1.82 -5.26
CA LEU A 231 -11.71 -1.19 -5.59
C LEU A 231 -10.55 -1.80 -4.81
N VAL A 232 -10.73 -2.00 -3.50
CA VAL A 232 -9.71 -2.64 -2.66
C VAL A 232 -9.48 -4.09 -3.09
N THR A 233 -10.55 -4.84 -3.36
CA THR A 233 -10.44 -6.24 -3.82
C THR A 233 -9.73 -6.32 -5.18
N GLN A 234 -10.03 -5.42 -6.11
CA GLN A 234 -9.39 -5.37 -7.42
C GLN A 234 -7.87 -5.16 -7.29
N MET A 235 -7.44 -4.22 -6.44
CA MET A 235 -6.01 -4.01 -6.18
C MET A 235 -5.31 -5.28 -5.67
N VAL A 236 -5.93 -6.01 -4.73
CA VAL A 236 -5.36 -7.29 -4.25
C VAL A 236 -5.18 -8.28 -5.39
N VAL A 237 -6.20 -8.41 -6.25
CA VAL A 237 -6.17 -9.32 -7.41
C VAL A 237 -5.06 -8.92 -8.37
N ASP A 238 -4.97 -7.62 -8.71
CA ASP A 238 -4.03 -7.14 -9.72
C ASP A 238 -2.57 -7.20 -9.24
N LEU A 239 -2.30 -6.88 -7.96
CA LEU A 239 -0.96 -7.05 -7.38
C LEU A 239 -0.55 -8.53 -7.29
N ARG A 240 -1.49 -9.42 -6.91
CA ARG A 240 -1.26 -10.88 -6.96
C ARG A 240 -0.91 -11.33 -8.38
N ASP A 241 -1.68 -10.91 -9.35
CA ASP A 241 -1.54 -11.34 -10.75
C ASP A 241 -0.25 -10.78 -11.36
N ALA A 242 0.10 -9.53 -11.05
CA ALA A 242 1.37 -8.92 -11.43
C ALA A 242 2.57 -9.71 -10.88
N MET A 243 2.55 -10.05 -9.58
CA MET A 243 3.58 -10.89 -8.98
C MET A 243 3.61 -12.29 -9.64
N ARG A 244 2.47 -12.97 -9.77
CA ARG A 244 2.40 -14.33 -10.28
C ARG A 244 2.70 -14.44 -11.78
N ALA A 245 2.57 -13.38 -12.54
CA ALA A 245 3.03 -13.33 -13.93
C ALA A 245 4.55 -13.49 -14.03
N VAL A 246 5.31 -12.99 -13.05
CA VAL A 246 6.77 -13.10 -12.98
C VAL A 246 7.20 -14.31 -12.15
N LYS A 247 6.50 -14.57 -11.03
CA LYS A 247 6.78 -15.66 -10.09
C LYS A 247 5.51 -16.49 -9.83
N PRO A 248 5.21 -17.51 -10.65
CA PRO A 248 3.96 -18.28 -10.57
C PRO A 248 3.69 -18.94 -9.22
N GLY A 249 4.71 -19.28 -8.45
CA GLY A 249 4.60 -19.87 -7.10
C GLY A 249 4.62 -18.85 -5.96
N GLY A 250 4.61 -17.54 -6.27
CA GLY A 250 4.66 -16.49 -5.26
C GLY A 250 3.44 -16.47 -4.35
N LEU A 251 3.68 -16.32 -3.04
CA LEU A 251 2.64 -16.28 -2.02
C LEU A 251 2.16 -14.83 -1.78
N VAL A 252 0.87 -14.69 -1.54
CA VAL A 252 0.24 -13.42 -1.17
C VAL A 252 -0.23 -13.50 0.27
N SER A 253 0.32 -12.65 1.11
CA SER A 253 -0.16 -12.43 2.47
C SER A 253 -0.72 -11.03 2.64
N ILE A 254 -1.56 -10.83 3.64
CA ILE A 254 -2.10 -9.53 3.99
C ILE A 254 -2.05 -9.27 5.49
N ALA A 255 -1.80 -8.03 5.88
CA ALA A 255 -2.05 -7.58 7.25
C ALA A 255 -3.56 -7.34 7.43
N THR A 256 -4.19 -8.16 8.29
CA THR A 256 -5.64 -8.15 8.48
C THR A 256 -6.07 -7.27 9.65
N GLY A 257 -7.28 -6.72 9.56
CA GLY A 257 -7.98 -6.23 10.74
C GLY A 257 -8.46 -7.40 11.63
N PRO A 258 -8.94 -7.11 12.84
CA PRO A 258 -9.15 -8.10 13.92
C PRO A 258 -10.26 -9.12 13.62
N SER A 259 -11.25 -8.77 12.81
CA SER A 259 -12.30 -9.69 12.41
C SER A 259 -12.74 -9.46 10.95
N PRO A 260 -13.23 -10.50 10.24
CA PRO A 260 -13.68 -10.35 8.85
C PRO A 260 -14.80 -9.32 8.68
N ASP A 261 -15.79 -9.33 9.56
CA ASP A 261 -16.96 -8.45 9.46
C ASP A 261 -16.59 -7.00 9.79
N GLU A 262 -15.77 -6.79 10.81
CA GLU A 262 -15.31 -5.45 11.17
C GLU A 262 -14.39 -4.87 10.10
N SER A 263 -13.45 -5.65 9.59
CA SER A 263 -12.57 -5.23 8.50
C SER A 263 -13.34 -4.90 7.23
N LYS A 264 -14.33 -5.72 6.89
CA LYS A 264 -15.20 -5.48 5.73
C LYS A 264 -15.99 -4.18 5.85
N ASN A 265 -16.54 -3.88 7.04
CA ASN A 265 -17.45 -2.76 7.22
C ASN A 265 -16.74 -1.44 7.55
N ASN A 266 -15.61 -1.49 8.27
CA ASN A 266 -14.88 -0.29 8.71
C ASN A 266 -13.67 0.05 7.85
N LEU A 267 -13.05 -0.97 7.23
CA LEU A 267 -11.82 -0.83 6.46
C LEU A 267 -12.02 -1.05 4.96
N TYR A 268 -13.19 -1.55 4.54
CA TYR A 268 -13.47 -2.05 3.18
C TYR A 268 -12.53 -3.19 2.75
N GLN A 269 -11.94 -3.89 3.73
CA GLN A 269 -11.02 -5.00 3.58
C GLN A 269 -11.80 -6.32 3.76
N ASP A 270 -12.32 -6.91 2.65
CA ASP A 270 -13.12 -8.15 2.70
C ASP A 270 -12.23 -9.40 2.67
N TRP A 271 -11.24 -9.45 3.59
CA TRP A 271 -10.27 -10.53 3.63
C TRP A 271 -10.89 -11.90 3.89
N GLY A 272 -12.02 -11.95 4.59
CA GLY A 272 -12.76 -13.19 4.78
C GLY A 272 -13.26 -13.81 3.46
N GLN A 273 -13.66 -12.98 2.48
CA GLN A 273 -13.98 -13.43 1.14
C GLN A 273 -12.71 -13.79 0.35
N TRP A 274 -11.64 -13.01 0.46
CA TRP A 274 -10.39 -13.27 -0.26
C TRP A 274 -9.77 -14.63 0.10
N VAL A 275 -9.83 -15.01 1.39
CA VAL A 275 -9.43 -16.36 1.85
C VAL A 275 -10.32 -17.44 1.22
N ARG A 276 -11.65 -17.29 1.31
CA ARG A 276 -12.60 -18.28 0.78
C ARG A 276 -12.49 -18.49 -0.73
N SER A 277 -12.13 -17.43 -1.46
CA SER A 277 -11.98 -17.46 -2.93
C SER A 277 -10.57 -17.81 -3.38
N GLY A 278 -9.61 -18.03 -2.48
CA GLY A 278 -8.22 -18.31 -2.82
C GLY A 278 -7.50 -17.14 -3.50
N ILE A 279 -7.95 -15.89 -3.21
CA ILE A 279 -7.29 -14.68 -3.72
C ILE A 279 -5.96 -14.46 -2.99
N ILE A 280 -5.93 -14.75 -1.69
CA ILE A 280 -4.75 -14.66 -0.82
C ILE A 280 -4.42 -16.03 -0.21
N ASP A 281 -3.15 -16.21 0.17
CA ASP A 281 -2.63 -17.46 0.71
C ASP A 281 -2.50 -17.43 2.23
N LEU A 282 -2.17 -16.26 2.82
CA LEU A 282 -1.88 -16.09 4.25
C LEU A 282 -2.54 -14.81 4.81
N CYS A 283 -2.88 -14.85 6.09
CA CYS A 283 -3.23 -13.67 6.90
C CYS A 283 -2.19 -13.48 8.01
N THR A 284 -1.75 -12.24 8.22
CA THR A 284 -0.77 -11.86 9.25
C THR A 284 -1.35 -10.84 10.21
#